data_7e66e1d9e32472d142cb6ae6c266ea7d
#
_entry.id   7e66e1d9e32472d142cb6ae6c266ea7d
#
_cell.length_a   1.000
_cell.length_b   1.000
_cell.length_c   1.000
_cell.angle_alpha   90.00
_cell.angle_beta   90.00
_cell.angle_gamma   90.00
#
_symmetry.space_group_name_H-M   'P 1'
#
loop_
_entity.id
_entity.type
_entity.pdbx_description
1 polymer ?
#
loop_
_entity_poly.entity_id
_entity_poly.type
_entity_poly.pdbx_seq_one_letter_code
_entity_poly.pdbx_strand_id
1 'polypeptide(L)'
;DDAYAGLVFEPEIPRESPFWDLAGAHPNLIAVKVDGATKEFSFFGGRVGFLTFGVEPDSEVARALESKVRLLVRSGLCAPVAASQVILLQALRTEGIEREIEAVRLLLEGRYRALKEALAGVDPGLLTVLPFNSGCFALVEIPEALGIDAETARRHLLARHDTGLVSIAPRYLRIAHCSVDEAALPELAKRLERGIAELAGRA
;
A
#
# COMPACT_ATOMS: atom_id res chain seq x y z
N ASP A 1 5.66 -1.89 -10.49
CA ASP A 1 5.05 -0.93 -9.56
C ASP A 1 5.72 -1.05 -8.21
N ASP A 2 6.39 0.01 -7.77
CA ASP A 2 7.18 0.10 -6.54
C ASP A 2 6.56 1.09 -5.54
N ALA A 3 5.26 1.30 -5.59
CA ALA A 3 4.57 2.26 -4.74
C ALA A 3 4.79 2.03 -3.22
N TYR A 4 5.23 0.84 -2.83
CA TYR A 4 5.55 0.46 -1.45
C TYR A 4 7.03 0.15 -1.23
N ALA A 5 7.92 0.64 -2.10
CA ALA A 5 9.35 0.56 -1.86
C ALA A 5 9.70 1.06 -0.44
N GLY A 6 10.63 0.41 0.22
CA GLY A 6 11.00 0.72 1.60
C GLY A 6 10.04 0.18 2.70
N LEU A 7 8.82 -0.25 2.37
CA LEU A 7 7.84 -0.77 3.32
C LEU A 7 7.67 -2.29 3.24
N VAL A 8 8.74 -3.03 3.00
CA VAL A 8 8.78 -4.49 3.08
C VAL A 8 9.26 -4.88 4.47
N PHE A 9 8.45 -5.67 5.18
CA PHE A 9 8.66 -5.98 6.60
C PHE A 9 9.13 -7.43 6.86
N GLU A 10 8.95 -8.33 5.89
CA GLU A 10 9.41 -9.71 6.02
C GLU A 10 10.86 -9.84 5.51
N PRO A 11 11.76 -10.44 6.31
CA PRO A 11 13.17 -10.49 5.98
C PRO A 11 13.51 -11.36 4.76
N GLU A 12 12.67 -12.34 4.44
CA GLU A 12 12.82 -13.25 3.31
C GLU A 12 12.36 -12.63 1.97
N ILE A 13 11.68 -11.48 2.01
CA ILE A 13 11.21 -10.79 0.82
C ILE A 13 12.26 -9.78 0.36
N PRO A 14 12.69 -9.79 -0.91
CA PRO A 14 13.62 -8.80 -1.43
C PRO A 14 13.10 -7.37 -1.23
N ARG A 15 13.94 -6.49 -0.71
CA ARG A 15 13.63 -5.07 -0.52
C ARG A 15 13.97 -4.21 -1.73
N GLU A 16 14.86 -4.72 -2.56
CA GLU A 16 15.27 -4.05 -3.78
C GLU A 16 14.26 -4.26 -4.90
N SER A 17 14.10 -3.23 -5.71
CA SER A 17 13.21 -3.29 -6.86
C SER A 17 13.77 -4.22 -7.93
N PRO A 18 12.98 -5.13 -8.51
CA PRO A 18 13.39 -5.94 -9.65
C PRO A 18 13.70 -5.10 -10.90
N PHE A 19 13.41 -3.81 -10.86
CA PHE A 19 13.77 -2.88 -11.93
C PHE A 19 15.27 -2.91 -12.24
N TRP A 20 16.12 -3.00 -11.23
CA TRP A 20 17.58 -2.98 -11.39
C TRP A 20 18.11 -4.23 -12.09
N ASP A 21 17.47 -5.37 -11.86
CA ASP A 21 17.81 -6.64 -12.54
C ASP A 21 17.31 -6.67 -14.00
N LEU A 22 16.21 -5.98 -14.26
CA LEU A 22 15.59 -5.93 -15.58
C LEU A 22 16.20 -4.86 -16.49
N ALA A 23 16.71 -3.77 -15.92
CA ALA A 23 17.31 -2.67 -16.68
C ALA A 23 18.59 -3.17 -17.36
N GLY A 24 18.58 -3.17 -18.70
CA GLY A 24 19.70 -3.66 -19.51
C GLY A 24 19.82 -5.19 -19.66
N ALA A 25 18.91 -5.97 -19.09
CA ALA A 25 18.94 -7.44 -19.18
C ALA A 25 18.80 -7.98 -20.62
N HIS A 26 18.16 -7.24 -21.51
CA HIS A 26 17.98 -7.65 -22.89
C HIS A 26 17.79 -6.42 -23.81
N PRO A 27 18.36 -6.38 -25.03
CA PRO A 27 18.29 -5.23 -25.92
C PRO A 27 16.86 -4.86 -26.36
N ASN A 28 15.93 -5.80 -26.32
CA ASN A 28 14.53 -5.58 -26.68
C ASN A 28 13.64 -5.36 -25.44
N LEU A 29 14.21 -5.15 -24.26
CA LEU A 29 13.50 -4.90 -23.01
C LEU A 29 13.73 -3.45 -22.57
N ILE A 30 12.65 -2.74 -22.32
CA ILE A 30 12.69 -1.47 -21.60
C ILE A 30 12.03 -1.70 -20.25
N ALA A 31 12.83 -1.73 -19.17
CA ALA A 31 12.31 -1.76 -17.83
C ALA A 31 11.71 -0.40 -17.46
N VAL A 32 10.56 -0.41 -16.81
CA VAL A 32 9.89 0.82 -16.34
C VAL A 32 9.55 0.66 -14.87
N LYS A 33 10.02 1.59 -14.05
CA LYS A 33 9.69 1.67 -12.63
C LYS A 33 8.68 2.80 -12.41
N VAL A 34 7.61 2.49 -11.68
CA VAL A 34 6.61 3.45 -11.24
C VAL A 34 6.61 3.47 -9.73
N ASP A 35 6.94 4.60 -9.14
CA ASP A 35 6.94 4.79 -7.69
C ASP A 35 6.47 6.20 -7.29
N GLY A 36 6.53 6.53 -6.01
CA GLY A 36 6.10 7.84 -5.57
C GLY A 36 6.29 8.11 -4.09
N ALA A 37 6.30 9.39 -3.77
CA ALA A 37 6.46 9.90 -2.42
C ALA A 37 5.30 9.57 -1.46
N THR A 38 4.21 9.03 -1.97
CA THR A 38 2.98 8.78 -1.21
C THR A 38 3.20 7.89 0.00
N LYS A 39 3.96 6.81 -0.16
CA LYS A 39 4.14 5.78 0.86
C LYS A 39 5.54 5.81 1.46
N GLU A 40 6.56 5.74 0.63
CA GLU A 40 7.96 5.71 1.04
C GLU A 40 8.35 6.94 1.89
N PHE A 41 7.89 8.13 1.49
CA PHE A 41 8.16 9.39 2.21
C PHE A 41 6.96 9.90 3.00
N SER A 42 5.90 9.09 3.18
CA SER A 42 4.66 9.49 3.86
C SER A 42 4.04 10.80 3.36
N PHE A 43 4.33 11.18 2.13
CA PHE A 43 3.88 12.43 1.51
C PHE A 43 2.64 12.24 0.63
N PHE A 44 1.61 11.55 1.15
CA PHE A 44 0.43 11.19 0.38
C PHE A 44 -0.34 12.39 -0.18
N GLY A 45 -0.39 13.50 0.55
CA GLY A 45 -1.05 14.74 0.13
C GLY A 45 -0.33 15.49 -0.98
N GLY A 46 0.97 15.26 -1.15
CA GLY A 46 1.81 15.95 -2.13
C GLY A 46 1.55 15.53 -3.58
N ARG A 47 1.00 14.33 -3.81
CA ARG A 47 0.69 13.81 -5.16
C ARG A 47 1.89 13.83 -6.10
N VAL A 48 3.06 13.38 -5.61
CA VAL A 48 4.31 13.28 -6.38
C VAL A 48 4.56 11.82 -6.73
N GLY A 49 4.73 11.53 -8.00
CA GLY A 49 5.10 10.22 -8.53
C GLY A 49 6.36 10.32 -9.39
N PHE A 50 7.02 9.19 -9.56
CA PHE A 50 8.24 9.05 -10.35
C PHE A 50 8.03 7.96 -11.41
N LEU A 51 8.52 8.23 -12.60
CA LEU A 51 8.56 7.27 -13.70
C LEU A 51 10.01 7.16 -14.16
N THR A 52 10.60 6.01 -13.96
CA THR A 52 12.00 5.75 -14.31
C THR A 52 12.08 4.72 -15.42
N PHE A 53 12.88 5.00 -16.43
CA PHE A 53 13.11 4.11 -17.58
C PHE A 53 14.52 3.54 -17.53
N GLY A 54 14.64 2.23 -17.68
CA GLY A 54 15.92 1.51 -17.78
C GLY A 54 16.48 1.60 -19.21
N VAL A 55 16.87 2.81 -19.61
CA VAL A 55 17.50 3.10 -20.92
C VAL A 55 18.73 3.96 -20.72
N GLU A 56 19.66 3.90 -21.67
CA GLU A 56 20.84 4.76 -21.64
C GLU A 56 20.44 6.25 -21.66
N PRO A 57 20.98 7.04 -20.71
CA PRO A 57 20.75 8.48 -20.68
C PRO A 57 21.11 9.12 -22.03
N ASP A 58 20.37 10.14 -22.42
CA ASP A 58 20.57 10.91 -23.66
C ASP A 58 20.49 10.12 -24.98
N SER A 59 20.06 8.85 -24.94
CA SER A 59 19.76 8.07 -26.13
C SER A 59 18.55 8.63 -26.89
N GLU A 60 18.38 8.24 -28.14
CA GLU A 60 17.18 8.58 -28.91
C GLU A 60 15.91 8.03 -28.25
N VAL A 61 16.00 6.82 -27.69
CA VAL A 61 14.90 6.19 -26.94
C VAL A 61 14.56 6.99 -25.69
N ALA A 62 15.55 7.41 -24.92
CA ALA A 62 15.33 8.24 -23.73
C ALA A 62 14.61 9.56 -24.08
N ARG A 63 15.10 10.27 -25.10
CA ARG A 63 14.46 11.52 -25.58
C ARG A 63 13.03 11.30 -26.09
N ALA A 64 12.80 10.20 -26.81
CA ALA A 64 11.47 9.87 -27.31
C ALA A 64 10.49 9.56 -26.17
N LEU A 65 10.91 8.79 -25.16
CA LEU A 65 10.10 8.48 -23.97
C LEU A 65 9.81 9.73 -23.15
N GLU A 66 10.81 10.56 -22.90
CA GLU A 66 10.62 11.82 -22.18
C GLU A 66 9.62 12.74 -22.89
N SER A 67 9.75 12.89 -24.22
CA SER A 67 8.83 13.68 -25.02
C SER A 67 7.38 13.18 -24.94
N LYS A 68 7.19 11.85 -25.01
CA LYS A 68 5.87 11.23 -24.88
C LYS A 68 5.27 11.43 -23.48
N VAL A 69 6.06 11.25 -22.43
CA VAL A 69 5.60 11.46 -21.04
C VAL A 69 5.23 12.91 -20.82
N ARG A 70 6.05 13.87 -21.28
CA ARG A 70 5.71 15.30 -21.22
C ARG A 70 4.38 15.61 -21.90
N LEU A 71 4.13 15.02 -23.06
CA LEU A 71 2.87 15.20 -23.80
C LEU A 71 1.69 14.59 -23.02
N LEU A 72 1.84 13.39 -22.48
CA LEU A 72 0.81 12.73 -21.68
C LEU A 72 0.47 13.52 -20.40
N VAL A 73 1.49 14.01 -19.69
CA VAL A 73 1.29 14.89 -18.53
C VAL A 73 0.55 16.16 -18.94
N ARG A 74 0.98 16.79 -20.04
CA ARG A 74 0.34 18.02 -20.54
C ARG A 74 -1.11 17.82 -20.95
N SER A 75 -1.44 16.72 -21.59
CA SER A 75 -2.80 16.43 -22.05
C SER A 75 -3.72 15.91 -20.96
N GLY A 76 -3.19 15.16 -19.98
CA GLY A 76 -3.99 14.55 -18.90
C GLY A 76 -4.11 15.41 -17.65
N LEU A 77 -3.00 15.97 -17.19
CA LEU A 77 -2.90 16.67 -15.90
C LEU A 77 -2.63 18.18 -16.06
N CYS A 78 -2.37 18.64 -17.28
CA CYS A 78 -1.89 19.97 -17.61
C CYS A 78 -0.46 20.24 -17.10
N ALA A 79 -0.21 20.12 -15.79
CA ALA A 79 1.11 20.21 -15.18
C ALA A 79 1.10 19.50 -13.80
N PRO A 80 2.23 18.94 -13.36
CA PRO A 80 2.37 18.45 -12.00
C PRO A 80 2.41 19.61 -11.02
N VAL A 81 2.12 19.32 -9.74
CA VAL A 81 2.15 20.33 -8.67
C VAL A 81 3.59 20.68 -8.30
N ALA A 82 4.08 21.80 -8.81
CA ALA A 82 5.47 22.24 -8.59
C ALA A 82 5.80 22.46 -7.11
N ALA A 83 4.87 23.01 -6.33
CA ALA A 83 5.07 23.24 -4.90
C ALA A 83 5.37 21.94 -4.15
N SER A 84 4.63 20.86 -4.43
CA SER A 84 4.85 19.55 -3.82
C SER A 84 6.22 18.97 -4.18
N GLN A 85 6.66 19.13 -5.42
CA GLN A 85 7.99 18.68 -5.85
C GLN A 85 9.11 19.45 -5.12
N VAL A 86 8.95 20.75 -4.97
CA VAL A 86 9.93 21.59 -4.24
C VAL A 86 9.98 21.20 -2.75
N ILE A 87 8.82 21.00 -2.12
CA ILE A 87 8.75 20.56 -0.71
C ILE A 87 9.47 19.23 -0.53
N LEU A 88 9.16 18.24 -1.37
CA LEU A 88 9.81 16.93 -1.31
C LEU A 88 11.33 17.05 -1.53
N LEU A 89 11.74 17.81 -2.55
CA LEU A 89 13.17 18.01 -2.82
C LEU A 89 13.91 18.65 -1.67
N GLN A 90 13.31 19.63 -1.00
CA GLN A 90 13.89 20.27 0.18
C GLN A 90 13.95 19.28 1.36
N ALA A 91 12.88 18.51 1.60
CA ALA A 91 12.88 17.48 2.63
C ALA A 91 14.02 16.47 2.41
N LEU A 92 14.19 15.95 1.20
CA LEU A 92 15.24 14.98 0.84
C LEU A 92 16.67 15.56 0.95
N ARG A 93 16.82 16.88 0.98
CA ARG A 93 18.11 17.56 1.20
C ARG A 93 18.37 17.92 2.67
N THR A 94 17.37 17.72 3.54
CA THR A 94 17.50 18.03 4.95
C THR A 94 18.32 16.95 5.64
N GLU A 95 19.32 17.36 6.41
CA GLU A 95 20.15 16.45 7.20
C GLU A 95 19.29 15.66 8.20
N GLY A 96 19.45 14.35 8.23
CA GLY A 96 18.76 13.47 9.14
C GLY A 96 17.38 12.99 8.67
N ILE A 97 16.96 13.31 7.46
CA ILE A 97 15.68 12.84 6.89
C ILE A 97 15.58 11.31 6.88
N GLU A 98 16.68 10.62 6.69
CA GLU A 98 16.75 9.15 6.68
C GLU A 98 16.30 8.56 8.03
N ARG A 99 16.61 9.25 9.14
CA ARG A 99 16.18 8.83 10.48
C ARG A 99 14.68 8.99 10.68
N GLU A 100 14.09 10.02 10.11
CA GLU A 100 12.64 10.24 10.16
C GLU A 100 11.91 9.21 9.29
N ILE A 101 12.41 8.93 8.10
CA ILE A 101 11.88 7.87 7.21
C ILE A 101 11.94 6.52 7.91
N GLU A 102 13.08 6.19 8.52
CA GLU A 102 13.24 4.93 9.25
C GLU A 102 12.32 4.85 10.48
N ALA A 103 12.12 5.95 11.21
CA ALA A 103 11.19 5.98 12.35
C ALA A 103 9.74 5.67 11.90
N VAL A 104 9.31 6.24 10.77
CA VAL A 104 7.99 5.93 10.19
C VAL A 104 7.91 4.49 9.71
N ARG A 105 8.97 3.98 9.08
CA ARG A 105 9.03 2.57 8.66
C ARG A 105 8.88 1.62 9.85
N LEU A 106 9.60 1.87 10.96
CA LEU A 106 9.52 1.06 12.17
C LEU A 106 8.13 1.14 12.82
N LEU A 107 7.50 2.31 12.84
CA LEU A 107 6.12 2.47 13.31
C LEU A 107 5.15 1.60 12.49
N LEU A 108 5.28 1.63 11.17
CA LEU A 108 4.42 0.84 10.28
C LEU A 108 4.70 -0.66 10.41
N GLU A 109 5.95 -1.05 10.60
CA GLU A 109 6.33 -2.44 10.87
C GLU A 109 5.71 -2.95 12.17
N GLY A 110 5.73 -2.18 13.26
CA GLY A 110 5.07 -2.53 14.52
C GLY A 110 3.57 -2.79 14.32
N ARG A 111 2.89 -1.89 13.64
CA ARG A 111 1.47 -2.05 13.29
C ARG A 111 1.21 -3.27 12.40
N TYR A 112 2.07 -3.49 11.41
CA TYR A 112 1.99 -4.68 10.56
C TYR A 112 2.08 -5.97 11.38
N ARG A 113 3.08 -6.08 12.27
CA ARG A 113 3.29 -7.28 13.11
C ARG A 113 2.13 -7.49 14.08
N ALA A 114 1.66 -6.44 14.73
CA ALA A 114 0.53 -6.51 15.65
C ALA A 114 -0.76 -6.97 14.94
N LEU A 115 -1.03 -6.46 13.73
CA LEU A 115 -2.18 -6.93 12.96
C LEU A 115 -2.01 -8.39 12.52
N LYS A 116 -0.83 -8.77 12.04
CA LYS A 116 -0.55 -10.15 11.59
C LYS A 116 -0.76 -11.15 12.71
N GLU A 117 -0.26 -10.84 13.90
CA GLU A 117 -0.46 -11.66 15.10
C GLU A 117 -1.95 -11.73 15.51
N ALA A 118 -2.63 -10.59 15.54
CA ALA A 118 -4.05 -10.53 15.89
C ALA A 118 -4.94 -11.33 14.93
N LEU A 119 -4.66 -11.28 13.63
CA LEU A 119 -5.42 -12.02 12.63
C LEU A 119 -5.09 -13.51 12.59
N ALA A 120 -3.95 -13.95 13.12
CA ALA A 120 -3.59 -15.37 13.15
C ALA A 120 -4.54 -16.22 14.03
N GLY A 121 -5.24 -15.58 14.98
CA GLY A 121 -6.20 -16.24 15.87
C GLY A 121 -7.66 -16.21 15.40
N VAL A 122 -7.96 -15.57 14.27
CA VAL A 122 -9.34 -15.43 13.76
C VAL A 122 -9.84 -16.76 13.19
N ASP A 123 -11.11 -17.10 13.46
CA ASP A 123 -11.75 -18.31 12.93
C ASP A 123 -11.79 -18.27 11.39
N PRO A 124 -11.10 -19.20 10.69
CA PRO A 124 -11.11 -19.26 9.23
C PRO A 124 -12.49 -19.56 8.64
N GLY A 125 -13.42 -20.07 9.43
CA GLY A 125 -14.82 -20.24 9.04
C GLY A 125 -15.61 -18.92 9.00
N LEU A 126 -15.04 -17.83 9.52
CA LEU A 126 -15.63 -16.49 9.49
C LEU A 126 -14.85 -15.54 8.59
N LEU A 127 -13.51 -15.60 8.60
CA LEU A 127 -12.64 -14.73 7.81
C LEU A 127 -11.38 -15.49 7.37
N THR A 128 -11.07 -15.43 6.09
CA THR A 128 -9.80 -15.92 5.55
C THR A 128 -8.84 -14.74 5.36
N VAL A 129 -7.71 -14.79 6.04
CA VAL A 129 -6.67 -13.76 5.91
C VAL A 129 -5.86 -14.03 4.64
N LEU A 130 -5.85 -13.09 3.71
CA LEU A 130 -5.01 -13.20 2.52
C LEU A 130 -3.55 -12.88 2.87
N PRO A 131 -2.57 -13.48 2.17
CA PRO A 131 -1.16 -13.20 2.39
C PRO A 131 -0.85 -11.70 2.25
N PHE A 132 -0.16 -11.13 3.22
CA PHE A 132 0.37 -9.77 3.16
C PHE A 132 1.73 -9.72 3.85
N ASN A 133 2.67 -8.94 3.33
CA ASN A 133 4.06 -8.91 3.79
C ASN A 133 4.68 -7.51 3.79
N SER A 134 3.89 -6.50 3.40
CA SER A 134 4.43 -5.15 3.19
C SER A 134 3.31 -4.10 3.17
N GLY A 135 3.72 -2.85 3.07
CA GLY A 135 2.83 -1.72 2.80
C GLY A 135 1.95 -1.32 3.97
N CYS A 136 0.72 -0.93 3.66
CA CYS A 136 -0.18 -0.23 4.58
C CYS A 136 -1.50 -0.97 4.80
N PHE A 137 -1.75 -2.06 4.06
CA PHE A 137 -3.06 -2.70 4.01
C PHE A 137 -2.95 -4.21 4.15
N ALA A 138 -3.95 -4.79 4.79
CA ALA A 138 -4.23 -6.22 4.75
C ALA A 138 -5.60 -6.46 4.13
N LEU A 139 -5.79 -7.62 3.53
CA LEU A 139 -7.05 -8.05 2.94
C LEU A 139 -7.54 -9.30 3.66
N VAL A 140 -8.81 -9.30 4.03
CA VAL A 140 -9.50 -10.48 4.54
C VAL A 140 -10.68 -10.80 3.65
N GLU A 141 -10.94 -12.08 3.42
CA GLU A 141 -12.06 -12.58 2.63
C GLU A 141 -13.13 -13.15 3.56
N ILE A 142 -14.38 -12.79 3.30
CA ILE A 142 -15.53 -13.43 3.92
C ILE A 142 -15.84 -14.70 3.11
N PRO A 143 -15.84 -15.91 3.73
CA PRO A 143 -16.11 -17.14 3.02
C PRO A 143 -17.46 -17.12 2.28
N GLU A 144 -17.47 -17.59 1.04
CA GLU A 144 -18.67 -17.61 0.19
C GLU A 144 -19.85 -18.35 0.83
N ALA A 145 -19.53 -19.40 1.57
CA ALA A 145 -20.53 -20.23 2.25
C ALA A 145 -21.38 -19.45 3.28
N LEU A 146 -20.93 -18.28 3.72
CA LEU A 146 -21.69 -17.43 4.65
C LEU A 146 -22.76 -16.59 3.95
N GLY A 147 -22.69 -16.44 2.63
CA GLY A 147 -23.66 -15.63 1.86
C GLY A 147 -23.64 -14.13 2.18
N ILE A 148 -22.59 -13.62 2.83
CA ILE A 148 -22.44 -12.23 3.27
C ILE A 148 -21.60 -11.48 2.27
N ASP A 149 -22.11 -10.40 1.69
CA ASP A 149 -21.30 -9.51 0.85
C ASP A 149 -20.50 -8.50 1.68
N ALA A 150 -19.38 -8.03 1.10
CA ALA A 150 -18.43 -7.15 1.79
C ALA A 150 -19.04 -5.81 2.20
N GLU A 151 -19.98 -5.25 1.44
CA GLU A 151 -20.59 -3.95 1.77
C GLU A 151 -21.58 -4.08 2.95
N THR A 152 -22.35 -5.15 3.00
CA THR A 152 -23.21 -5.48 4.14
C THR A 152 -22.36 -5.65 5.40
N ALA A 153 -21.26 -6.41 5.32
CA ALA A 153 -20.34 -6.59 6.43
C ALA A 153 -19.71 -5.26 6.88
N ARG A 154 -19.23 -4.44 5.94
CA ARG A 154 -18.65 -3.12 6.23
C ARG A 154 -19.63 -2.22 6.98
N ARG A 155 -20.89 -2.16 6.51
CA ARG A 155 -21.93 -1.32 7.15
C ARG A 155 -22.26 -1.81 8.55
N HIS A 156 -22.37 -3.12 8.75
CA HIS A 156 -22.63 -3.71 10.05
C HIS A 156 -21.47 -3.40 11.04
N LEU A 157 -20.23 -3.64 10.61
CA LEU A 157 -19.03 -3.35 11.41
C LEU A 157 -18.93 -1.88 11.80
N LEU A 158 -19.23 -0.97 10.86
CA LEU A 158 -19.25 0.46 11.16
C LEU A 158 -20.34 0.82 12.18
N ALA A 159 -21.57 0.32 11.98
CA ALA A 159 -22.71 0.72 12.78
C ALA A 159 -22.76 0.08 14.16
N ARG A 160 -22.25 -1.15 14.31
CA ARG A 160 -22.41 -1.96 15.54
C ARG A 160 -21.09 -2.14 16.31
N HIS A 161 -19.97 -2.01 15.64
CA HIS A 161 -18.63 -2.24 16.23
C HIS A 161 -17.70 -1.04 16.09
N ASP A 162 -18.22 0.12 15.61
CA ASP A 162 -17.42 1.34 15.42
C ASP A 162 -16.11 1.06 14.66
N THR A 163 -16.21 0.23 13.60
CA THR A 163 -15.04 -0.23 12.84
C THR A 163 -15.17 0.14 11.36
N GLY A 164 -14.37 1.12 10.96
CA GLY A 164 -14.31 1.61 9.58
C GLY A 164 -13.37 0.78 8.72
N LEU A 165 -13.88 0.26 7.59
CA LEU A 165 -13.14 -0.54 6.62
C LEU A 165 -13.47 -0.12 5.21
N VAL A 166 -12.76 -0.68 4.24
CA VAL A 166 -13.11 -0.55 2.82
C VAL A 166 -13.58 -1.90 2.30
N SER A 167 -14.81 -1.93 1.78
CA SER A 167 -15.32 -3.11 1.08
C SER A 167 -14.76 -3.17 -0.34
N ILE A 168 -14.34 -4.36 -0.74
CA ILE A 168 -13.94 -4.68 -2.11
C ILE A 168 -14.82 -5.86 -2.55
N ALA A 169 -15.69 -5.59 -3.50
CA ALA A 169 -16.66 -6.59 -3.96
C ALA A 169 -15.95 -7.85 -4.53
N PRO A 170 -16.53 -9.03 -4.39
CA PRO A 170 -17.80 -9.25 -3.70
C PRO A 170 -17.67 -9.48 -2.19
N ARG A 171 -16.52 -9.98 -1.68
CA ARG A 171 -16.39 -10.54 -0.33
C ARG A 171 -15.14 -10.10 0.45
N TYR A 172 -14.41 -9.09 -0.03
CA TYR A 172 -13.16 -8.68 0.60
C TYR A 172 -13.33 -7.43 1.44
N LEU A 173 -12.69 -7.42 2.61
CA LEU A 173 -12.55 -6.25 3.46
C LEU A 173 -11.09 -5.86 3.55
N ARG A 174 -10.78 -4.60 3.27
CA ARG A 174 -9.44 -4.04 3.36
C ARG A 174 -9.25 -3.31 4.69
N ILE A 175 -8.25 -3.72 5.42
CA ILE A 175 -7.83 -3.15 6.69
C ILE A 175 -6.65 -2.21 6.43
N ALA A 176 -6.77 -0.93 6.82
CA ALA A 176 -5.68 0.05 6.74
C ALA A 176 -4.94 0.11 8.07
N HIS A 177 -4.05 -0.86 8.32
CA HIS A 177 -3.32 -0.93 9.58
C HIS A 177 -2.40 0.28 9.83
N CYS A 178 -1.98 0.96 8.78
CA CYS A 178 -1.22 2.20 8.88
C CYS A 178 -1.97 3.34 9.60
N SER A 179 -3.30 3.27 9.68
CA SER A 179 -4.16 4.31 10.26
C SER A 179 -4.71 3.94 11.65
N VAL A 180 -4.27 2.82 12.21
CA VAL A 180 -4.74 2.30 13.50
C VAL A 180 -3.56 2.24 14.46
N ASP A 181 -3.77 2.66 15.71
CA ASP A 181 -2.74 2.52 16.74
C ASP A 181 -2.43 1.05 17.00
N GLU A 182 -1.15 0.74 17.19
CA GLU A 182 -0.67 -0.63 17.38
C GLU A 182 -1.44 -1.36 18.47
N ALA A 183 -1.66 -0.69 19.61
CA ALA A 183 -2.39 -1.25 20.75
C ALA A 183 -3.88 -1.55 20.45
N ALA A 184 -4.47 -0.92 19.44
CA ALA A 184 -5.88 -1.12 19.08
C ALA A 184 -6.08 -2.25 18.05
N LEU A 185 -5.04 -2.74 17.41
CA LEU A 185 -5.14 -3.77 16.36
C LEU A 185 -5.68 -5.12 16.85
N PRO A 186 -5.34 -5.61 18.04
CA PRO A 186 -5.95 -6.83 18.59
C PRO A 186 -7.47 -6.69 18.80
N GLU A 187 -7.93 -5.54 19.26
CA GLU A 187 -9.35 -5.28 19.44
C GLU A 187 -10.08 -5.16 18.08
N LEU A 188 -9.42 -4.56 17.08
CA LEU A 188 -9.96 -4.50 15.72
C LEU A 188 -10.20 -5.91 15.16
N ALA A 189 -9.27 -6.83 15.30
CA ALA A 189 -9.43 -8.22 14.84
C ALA A 189 -10.62 -8.91 15.53
N LYS A 190 -10.78 -8.73 16.85
CA LYS A 190 -11.94 -9.26 17.61
C LYS A 190 -13.27 -8.67 17.14
N ARG A 191 -13.32 -7.38 16.84
CA ARG A 191 -14.53 -6.71 16.32
C ARG A 191 -14.90 -7.22 14.94
N LEU A 192 -13.91 -7.46 14.09
CA LEU A 192 -14.11 -8.06 12.77
C LEU A 192 -14.75 -9.45 12.92
N GLU A 193 -14.15 -10.32 13.70
CA GLU A 193 -14.63 -11.68 13.93
C GLU A 193 -16.05 -11.68 14.49
N ARG A 194 -16.30 -10.91 15.55
CA ARG A 194 -17.61 -10.79 16.17
C ARG A 194 -18.67 -10.29 15.22
N GLY A 195 -18.39 -9.22 14.46
CA GLY A 195 -19.37 -8.65 13.54
C GLY A 195 -19.71 -9.59 12.41
N ILE A 196 -18.78 -10.39 11.90
CA ILE A 196 -19.08 -11.42 10.90
C ILE A 196 -19.84 -12.59 11.52
N ALA A 197 -19.50 -13.01 12.74
CA ALA A 197 -20.24 -14.05 13.46
C ALA A 197 -21.71 -13.66 13.70
N GLU A 198 -21.98 -12.40 14.07
CA GLU A 198 -23.34 -11.87 14.22
C GLU A 198 -24.13 -11.95 12.91
N LEU A 199 -23.54 -11.53 11.80
CA LEU A 199 -24.17 -11.60 10.48
C LEU A 199 -24.41 -13.06 10.02
N ALA A 200 -23.51 -13.96 10.39
CA ALA A 200 -23.62 -15.39 10.09
C ALA A 200 -24.60 -16.15 11.03
N GLY A 201 -25.22 -15.48 12.02
CA GLY A 201 -26.07 -16.11 13.03
C GLY A 201 -25.32 -17.08 13.95
N ARG A 202 -24.04 -16.82 14.20
CA ARG A 202 -23.14 -17.66 15.03
C ARG A 202 -22.68 -16.96 16.32
N ALA A 203 -23.26 -15.77 16.62
CA ALA A 203 -22.93 -14.97 17.81
C ALA A 203 -23.68 -15.44 19.06
#